data_04a29d0dd10a735469163f8f28c5e9ad
#
_entry.id   04a29d0dd10a735469163f8f28c5e9ad
#
_cell.length_a   1.000
_cell.length_b   1.000
_cell.length_c   1.000
_cell.angle_alpha   90.00
_cell.angle_beta   90.00
_cell.angle_gamma   90.00
#
_symmetry.space_group_name_H-M   'P 1'
#
loop_
_entity.id
_entity.type
_entity.pdbx_description
1 polymer ?
#
loop_
_entity_poly.entity_id
_entity_poly.type
_entity_poly.pdbx_seq_one_letter_code
_entity_poly.pdbx_strand_id
1 'polypeptide(L)'
;IGCYDALIDGISLLNNLKIRNGDGIDVDHSKKVRIANCFIESGDDCICLKNRREFEEYGSCEDIVVTNCIMTSRSCAIKIGSENMDKIDNVLFNNCIIKNSNRGIGIQNRDEGTVSNVIFSNILVDCMFYSDVWWGKAEPIYVTSYPRAVGNHKDAGWRFPKGATKGHSGEVSNIFFNQIKCTSENGIFVGGDTPEKVHHIYFDEIDVKLLKRTGYEGGVYDKRPCNGDGFVYDKTYAFYLDTASDIRITGCNIYWAFPQLTQAGGDIKEKNTIRVKINKK
;
A
#
# COMPACT_ATOMS: atom_id res chain seq x y z
N ILE A 1 -20.79 1.12 1.23
CA ILE A 1 -20.64 2.58 1.39
C ILE A 1 -21.52 3.04 2.54
N GLY A 2 -20.99 3.91 3.42
CA GLY A 2 -21.75 4.50 4.50
C GLY A 2 -22.30 3.51 5.52
N CYS A 3 -21.68 2.35 5.66
CA CYS A 3 -22.09 1.34 6.60
C CYS A 3 -21.67 1.69 8.03
N TYR A 4 -22.51 1.32 8.97
CA TYR A 4 -22.22 1.45 10.40
C TYR A 4 -22.47 0.10 11.10
N ASP A 5 -21.48 -0.40 11.86
CA ASP A 5 -21.54 -1.67 12.57
C ASP A 5 -21.81 -2.88 11.66
N ALA A 6 -20.91 -3.11 10.70
CA ALA A 6 -21.00 -4.22 9.76
C ALA A 6 -20.03 -5.36 10.12
N LEU A 7 -20.46 -6.59 9.90
CA LEU A 7 -19.63 -7.80 9.99
C LEU A 7 -19.66 -8.56 8.67
N ILE A 8 -18.48 -8.85 8.14
CA ILE A 8 -18.27 -9.74 7.00
C ILE A 8 -17.42 -10.89 7.49
N ASP A 9 -17.95 -12.09 7.53
CA ASP A 9 -17.31 -13.25 8.14
C ASP A 9 -17.46 -14.53 7.33
N GLY A 10 -16.37 -15.28 7.17
CA GLY A 10 -16.36 -16.62 6.61
C GLY A 10 -16.70 -16.73 5.13
N ILE A 11 -16.50 -15.69 4.34
CA ILE A 11 -16.85 -15.69 2.91
C ILE A 11 -15.67 -16.03 2.00
N SER A 12 -15.97 -16.59 0.84
CA SER A 12 -15.02 -16.79 -0.27
C SER A 12 -15.43 -15.93 -1.46
N LEU A 13 -14.56 -15.01 -1.87
CA LEU A 13 -14.72 -14.18 -3.05
C LEU A 13 -13.68 -14.61 -4.09
N LEU A 14 -14.14 -15.06 -5.25
CA LEU A 14 -13.31 -15.56 -6.34
C LEU A 14 -13.61 -14.74 -7.61
N ASN A 15 -12.97 -13.61 -7.73
CA ASN A 15 -13.09 -12.75 -8.89
C ASN A 15 -12.10 -13.15 -9.98
N ASN A 16 -12.42 -12.82 -11.22
CA ASN A 16 -11.52 -13.08 -12.33
C ASN A 16 -10.25 -12.23 -12.21
N LEU A 17 -9.10 -12.89 -12.06
CA LEU A 17 -7.80 -12.24 -11.89
C LEU A 17 -7.29 -11.43 -13.10
N LYS A 18 -7.99 -11.45 -14.23
CA LYS A 18 -7.64 -10.69 -15.46
C LYS A 18 -8.50 -9.44 -15.67
N ILE A 19 -9.50 -9.22 -14.81
CA ILE A 19 -10.43 -8.08 -14.93
C ILE A 19 -10.00 -6.99 -13.95
N ARG A 20 -9.83 -5.77 -14.46
CA ARG A 20 -9.62 -4.56 -13.66
C ARG A 20 -10.91 -4.16 -12.95
N ASN A 21 -10.77 -3.45 -11.84
CA ASN A 21 -11.90 -3.04 -11.00
C ASN A 21 -12.77 -4.23 -10.56
N GLY A 22 -12.13 -5.39 -10.42
CA GLY A 22 -12.74 -6.58 -9.83
C GLY A 22 -12.32 -6.71 -8.37
N ASP A 23 -12.54 -5.65 -7.58
CA ASP A 23 -12.19 -5.58 -6.17
C ASP A 23 -12.97 -6.63 -5.35
N GLY A 24 -12.42 -7.06 -4.24
CA GLY A 24 -13.10 -7.99 -3.33
C GLY A 24 -14.07 -7.27 -2.40
N ILE A 25 -13.56 -6.55 -1.42
CA ILE A 25 -14.36 -5.84 -0.41
C ILE A 25 -13.87 -4.39 -0.34
N ASP A 26 -14.72 -3.47 -0.77
CA ASP A 26 -14.51 -2.03 -0.61
C ASP A 26 -15.25 -1.51 0.63
N VAL A 27 -14.52 -0.96 1.57
CA VAL A 27 -15.05 -0.29 2.75
C VAL A 27 -14.94 1.22 2.50
N ASP A 28 -16.04 1.84 2.13
CA ASP A 28 -16.08 3.23 1.69
C ASP A 28 -16.94 4.05 2.65
N HIS A 29 -16.36 5.11 3.23
CA HIS A 29 -17.03 5.98 4.20
C HIS A 29 -17.78 5.20 5.32
N SER A 30 -17.20 4.12 5.81
CA SER A 30 -17.89 3.21 6.72
C SER A 30 -17.20 3.14 8.07
N LYS A 31 -17.97 2.84 9.12
CA LYS A 31 -17.48 2.82 10.49
C LYS A 31 -17.83 1.54 11.22
N LYS A 32 -16.96 1.11 12.14
CA LYS A 32 -17.12 -0.12 12.95
C LYS A 32 -17.32 -1.35 12.09
N VAL A 33 -16.48 -1.52 11.07
CA VAL A 33 -16.53 -2.67 10.16
C VAL A 33 -15.55 -3.74 10.62
N ARG A 34 -16.02 -4.97 10.68
CA ARG A 34 -15.21 -6.15 11.00
C ARG A 34 -15.24 -7.11 9.82
N ILE A 35 -14.05 -7.51 9.35
CA ILE A 35 -13.89 -8.49 8.24
C ILE A 35 -13.04 -9.63 8.79
N ALA A 36 -13.55 -10.86 8.78
CA ALA A 36 -12.85 -11.98 9.36
C ALA A 36 -13.03 -13.27 8.57
N ASN A 37 -12.01 -14.15 8.65
CA ASN A 37 -12.07 -15.53 8.15
C ASN A 37 -12.42 -15.63 6.66
N CYS A 38 -11.99 -14.65 5.85
CA CYS A 38 -12.32 -14.58 4.43
C CYS A 38 -11.20 -15.14 3.55
N PHE A 39 -11.59 -15.73 2.41
CA PHE A 39 -10.70 -16.10 1.32
C PHE A 39 -11.02 -15.23 0.10
N ILE A 40 -10.05 -14.45 -0.40
CA ILE A 40 -10.31 -13.46 -1.44
C ILE A 40 -9.27 -13.58 -2.56
N GLU A 41 -9.74 -13.82 -3.78
CA GLU A 41 -8.96 -13.68 -5.01
C GLU A 41 -9.55 -12.56 -5.86
N SER A 42 -8.73 -11.59 -6.26
CA SER A 42 -9.19 -10.39 -6.95
C SER A 42 -8.28 -10.00 -8.12
N GLY A 43 -8.88 -9.57 -9.20
CA GLY A 43 -8.18 -8.95 -10.34
C GLY A 43 -7.70 -7.54 -10.03
N ASP A 44 -8.26 -6.90 -9.01
CA ASP A 44 -7.84 -5.61 -8.45
C ASP A 44 -7.59 -5.77 -6.94
N ASP A 45 -7.99 -4.85 -6.07
CA ASP A 45 -7.71 -4.91 -4.65
C ASP A 45 -8.56 -5.97 -3.92
N CYS A 46 -7.99 -6.71 -2.95
CA CYS A 46 -8.79 -7.68 -2.20
C CYS A 46 -9.62 -7.00 -1.10
N ILE A 47 -9.01 -6.20 -0.25
CA ILE A 47 -9.69 -5.38 0.75
C ILE A 47 -9.19 -3.96 0.62
N CYS A 48 -10.07 -3.02 0.35
CA CYS A 48 -9.73 -1.63 0.13
C CYS A 48 -10.56 -0.70 1.01
N LEU A 49 -9.89 0.21 1.72
CA LEU A 49 -10.52 1.29 2.48
C LEU A 49 -10.45 2.58 1.68
N LYS A 50 -11.58 3.24 1.52
CA LYS A 50 -11.72 4.44 0.67
C LYS A 50 -12.58 5.51 1.36
N ASN A 51 -12.44 6.76 0.88
CA ASN A 51 -13.40 7.84 1.10
C ASN A 51 -13.57 8.56 -0.22
N ARG A 52 -14.50 8.13 -1.06
CA ARG A 52 -14.71 8.70 -2.39
C ARG A 52 -15.51 9.99 -2.36
N ARG A 53 -15.12 10.96 -3.16
CA ARG A 53 -15.72 12.30 -3.18
C ARG A 53 -17.23 12.31 -3.44
N GLU A 54 -17.72 11.44 -4.26
CA GLU A 54 -19.15 11.35 -4.58
C GLU A 54 -20.03 10.88 -3.41
N PHE A 55 -19.43 10.51 -2.29
CA PHE A 55 -20.10 10.00 -1.09
C PHE A 55 -19.64 10.73 0.18
N GLU A 56 -19.13 11.96 0.04
CA GLU A 56 -18.54 12.73 1.15
C GLU A 56 -19.51 12.98 2.31
N GLU A 57 -20.82 12.91 2.06
CA GLU A 57 -21.86 13.07 3.08
C GLU A 57 -21.83 12.00 4.18
N TYR A 58 -21.20 10.84 3.92
CA TYR A 58 -21.06 9.77 4.94
C TYR A 58 -19.85 9.95 5.85
N GLY A 59 -18.93 10.89 5.54
CA GLY A 59 -17.80 11.26 6.39
C GLY A 59 -16.68 10.23 6.39
N SER A 60 -16.01 10.07 7.51
CA SER A 60 -14.79 9.26 7.66
C SER A 60 -15.01 7.75 7.53
N CYS A 61 -13.92 7.03 7.20
CA CYS A 61 -13.80 5.58 7.32
C CYS A 61 -12.95 5.24 8.55
N GLU A 62 -13.56 4.71 9.61
CA GLU A 62 -12.87 4.52 10.89
C GLU A 62 -13.39 3.33 11.71
N ASP A 63 -12.56 2.88 12.68
CA ASP A 63 -12.83 1.71 13.53
C ASP A 63 -12.96 0.41 12.71
N ILE A 64 -11.97 0.11 11.88
CA ILE A 64 -11.99 -1.04 10.99
C ILE A 64 -11.05 -2.13 11.51
N VAL A 65 -11.54 -3.35 11.60
CA VAL A 65 -10.73 -4.53 11.96
C VAL A 65 -10.82 -5.58 10.86
N VAL A 66 -9.66 -6.04 10.38
CA VAL A 66 -9.54 -7.14 9.41
C VAL A 66 -8.65 -8.22 10.00
N THR A 67 -9.11 -9.46 10.04
CA THR A 67 -8.36 -10.56 10.65
C THR A 67 -8.58 -11.91 9.96
N ASN A 68 -7.57 -12.80 10.05
CA ASN A 68 -7.65 -14.19 9.59
C ASN A 68 -8.04 -14.34 8.12
N CYS A 69 -7.61 -13.45 7.24
CA CYS A 69 -7.93 -13.49 5.82
C CYS A 69 -6.76 -14.03 4.98
N ILE A 70 -7.09 -14.75 3.92
CA ILE A 70 -6.14 -15.19 2.89
C ILE A 70 -6.48 -14.48 1.59
N MET A 71 -5.50 -13.79 1.02
CA MET A 71 -5.72 -12.88 -0.11
C MET A 71 -4.74 -13.11 -1.26
N THR A 72 -5.23 -13.02 -2.49
CA THR A 72 -4.44 -13.00 -3.74
C THR A 72 -4.96 -11.89 -4.65
N SER A 73 -4.11 -10.92 -4.98
CA SER A 73 -4.48 -9.78 -5.82
C SER A 73 -3.54 -9.59 -7.01
N ARG A 74 -4.08 -9.17 -8.14
CA ARG A 74 -3.26 -8.69 -9.27
C ARG A 74 -2.89 -7.22 -9.15
N SER A 75 -3.49 -6.48 -8.22
CA SER A 75 -3.20 -5.10 -7.86
C SER A 75 -2.61 -5.06 -6.44
N CYS A 76 -3.42 -4.82 -5.43
CA CYS A 76 -2.97 -4.73 -4.05
C CYS A 76 -3.85 -5.57 -3.12
N ALA A 77 -3.27 -6.48 -2.34
CA ALA A 77 -4.07 -7.35 -1.50
C ALA A 77 -4.78 -6.58 -0.36
N ILE A 78 -4.06 -5.74 0.34
CA ILE A 78 -4.60 -4.81 1.34
C ILE A 78 -4.30 -3.39 0.87
N LYS A 79 -5.32 -2.57 0.70
CA LYS A 79 -5.16 -1.20 0.22
C LYS A 79 -5.91 -0.18 1.07
N ILE A 80 -5.30 0.97 1.26
CA ILE A 80 -5.92 2.18 1.78
C ILE A 80 -5.76 3.27 0.70
N GLY A 81 -6.88 3.78 0.22
CA GLY A 81 -6.95 4.71 -0.91
C GLY A 81 -7.24 3.99 -2.25
N SER A 82 -6.91 4.51 -3.42
CA SER A 82 -6.24 5.79 -3.67
C SER A 82 -7.12 7.02 -3.39
N GLU A 83 -8.44 6.87 -3.39
CA GLU A 83 -9.39 7.94 -3.13
C GLU A 83 -9.60 8.09 -1.62
N ASN A 84 -9.27 9.27 -1.13
CA ASN A 84 -9.44 9.60 0.28
C ASN A 84 -9.68 11.11 0.47
N MET A 85 -10.94 11.48 0.57
CA MET A 85 -11.38 12.88 0.73
C MET A 85 -11.58 13.27 2.19
N ASP A 86 -11.58 12.29 3.10
CA ASP A 86 -11.82 12.47 4.52
C ASP A 86 -10.76 11.71 5.35
N LYS A 87 -11.02 11.45 6.57
CA LYS A 87 -10.13 10.72 7.48
C LYS A 87 -10.33 9.20 7.35
N ILE A 88 -9.24 8.43 7.19
CA ILE A 88 -9.19 7.00 7.46
C ILE A 88 -8.36 6.79 8.73
N ASP A 89 -8.97 6.27 9.78
CA ASP A 89 -8.38 6.28 11.11
C ASP A 89 -8.76 5.05 11.94
N ASN A 90 -7.90 4.70 12.90
CA ASN A 90 -8.16 3.61 13.84
C ASN A 90 -8.44 2.27 13.13
N VAL A 91 -7.44 1.77 12.39
CA VAL A 91 -7.55 0.59 11.54
C VAL A 91 -6.56 -0.49 11.96
N LEU A 92 -7.02 -1.71 12.05
CA LEU A 92 -6.20 -2.88 12.38
C LEU A 92 -6.34 -3.97 11.32
N PHE A 93 -5.22 -4.37 10.72
CA PHE A 93 -5.09 -5.60 9.93
C PHE A 93 -4.16 -6.57 10.66
N ASN A 94 -4.62 -7.78 10.95
CA ASN A 94 -3.79 -8.77 11.60
C ASN A 94 -4.05 -10.21 11.17
N ASN A 95 -3.09 -11.10 11.44
CA ASN A 95 -3.21 -12.55 11.22
C ASN A 95 -3.62 -12.90 9.78
N CYS A 96 -3.07 -12.24 8.78
CA CYS A 96 -3.43 -12.43 7.38
C CYS A 96 -2.31 -13.10 6.58
N ILE A 97 -2.70 -13.75 5.48
CA ILE A 97 -1.77 -14.31 4.49
C ILE A 97 -2.06 -13.67 3.13
N ILE A 98 -1.06 -13.02 2.57
CA ILE A 98 -1.09 -12.48 1.22
C ILE A 98 -0.22 -13.38 0.34
N LYS A 99 -0.80 -13.91 -0.75
CA LYS A 99 -0.15 -14.87 -1.62
C LYS A 99 -0.11 -14.36 -3.06
N ASN A 100 1.04 -14.52 -3.71
CA ASN A 100 1.18 -14.28 -5.15
C ASN A 100 0.51 -12.97 -5.61
N SER A 101 0.68 -11.90 -4.87
CA SER A 101 0.06 -10.60 -5.17
C SER A 101 1.04 -9.66 -5.86
N ASN A 102 0.52 -8.72 -6.66
CA ASN A 102 1.39 -7.73 -7.32
C ASN A 102 1.89 -6.69 -6.31
N ARG A 103 1.06 -6.31 -5.34
CA ARG A 103 1.44 -5.53 -4.16
C ARG A 103 0.81 -6.16 -2.92
N GLY A 104 1.55 -6.19 -1.82
CA GLY A 104 1.05 -6.77 -0.57
C GLY A 104 0.15 -5.81 0.20
N ILE A 105 0.75 -4.89 0.93
CA ILE A 105 0.08 -3.87 1.74
C ILE A 105 0.39 -2.51 1.11
N GLY A 106 -0.63 -1.76 0.74
CA GLY A 106 -0.49 -0.46 0.09
C GLY A 106 -1.31 0.64 0.73
N ILE A 107 -0.64 1.71 1.16
CA ILE A 107 -1.28 2.99 1.48
C ILE A 107 -0.98 3.96 0.34
N GLN A 108 -2.01 4.34 -0.38
CA GLN A 108 -1.94 5.23 -1.53
C GLN A 108 -2.81 6.47 -1.30
N ASN A 109 -2.40 7.39 -0.44
CA ASN A 109 -3.17 8.61 -0.24
C ASN A 109 -2.94 9.56 -1.42
N ARG A 110 -4.01 9.88 -2.17
CA ARG A 110 -3.91 10.71 -3.38
C ARG A 110 -4.76 11.98 -3.32
N ASP A 111 -5.59 12.11 -2.33
CA ASP A 111 -6.48 13.23 -2.13
C ASP A 111 -6.26 13.87 -0.75
N GLU A 112 -7.01 14.90 -0.42
CA GLU A 112 -6.80 15.76 0.75
C GLU A 112 -7.05 15.11 2.12
N GLY A 113 -7.67 13.94 2.14
CA GLY A 113 -7.95 13.21 3.37
C GLY A 113 -6.69 12.65 4.03
N THR A 114 -6.78 12.37 5.32
CA THR A 114 -5.67 11.85 6.13
C THR A 114 -5.80 10.34 6.35
N VAL A 115 -4.66 9.67 6.54
CA VAL A 115 -4.60 8.28 6.99
C VAL A 115 -3.76 8.22 8.25
N SER A 116 -4.35 7.76 9.36
CA SER A 116 -3.64 7.73 10.64
C SER A 116 -4.04 6.55 11.52
N ASN A 117 -3.18 6.25 12.51
CA ASN A 117 -3.44 5.23 13.52
C ASN A 117 -3.80 3.86 12.90
N VAL A 118 -2.93 3.38 12.01
CA VAL A 118 -3.11 2.10 11.32
C VAL A 118 -2.04 1.11 11.77
N ILE A 119 -2.47 -0.09 12.12
CA ILE A 119 -1.59 -1.18 12.54
C ILE A 119 -1.75 -2.36 11.58
N PHE A 120 -0.62 -2.83 11.06
CA PHE A 120 -0.50 -4.10 10.34
C PHE A 120 0.38 -5.03 11.16
N SER A 121 -0.14 -6.18 11.58
CA SER A 121 0.60 -7.09 12.45
C SER A 121 0.41 -8.56 12.11
N ASN A 122 1.48 -9.35 12.29
CA ASN A 122 1.46 -10.81 12.10
C ASN A 122 0.92 -11.21 10.71
N ILE A 123 1.56 -10.71 9.65
CA ILE A 123 1.15 -10.94 8.26
C ILE A 123 2.27 -11.63 7.47
N LEU A 124 1.91 -12.66 6.71
CA LEU A 124 2.78 -13.25 5.71
C LEU A 124 2.50 -12.62 4.36
N VAL A 125 3.52 -12.11 3.68
CA VAL A 125 3.39 -11.40 2.41
C VAL A 125 4.25 -12.06 1.35
N ASP A 126 3.64 -12.48 0.25
CA ASP A 126 4.32 -12.98 -0.93
C ASP A 126 3.90 -12.18 -2.18
N CYS A 127 4.85 -11.40 -2.73
CA CYS A 127 4.63 -10.54 -3.88
C CYS A 127 5.49 -10.94 -5.06
N MET A 128 4.90 -10.88 -6.25
CA MET A 128 5.60 -11.08 -7.52
C MET A 128 5.05 -10.12 -8.59
N PHE A 129 5.88 -9.81 -9.56
CA PHE A 129 5.53 -8.92 -10.65
C PHE A 129 4.60 -9.64 -11.65
N TYR A 130 3.46 -9.04 -11.99
CA TYR A 130 2.51 -9.66 -12.92
C TYR A 130 2.43 -8.98 -14.28
N SER A 131 2.54 -7.66 -14.32
CA SER A 131 2.25 -6.90 -15.53
C SER A 131 2.78 -5.48 -15.45
N ASP A 132 3.22 -4.94 -16.57
CA ASP A 132 3.58 -3.51 -16.67
C ASP A 132 2.36 -2.59 -16.62
N VAL A 133 1.17 -3.14 -16.88
CA VAL A 133 -0.09 -2.36 -16.96
C VAL A 133 -0.70 -2.13 -15.59
N TRP A 134 -0.74 -3.16 -14.73
CA TRP A 134 -1.27 -3.05 -13.38
C TRP A 134 -0.43 -2.11 -12.51
N TRP A 135 -1.10 -1.42 -11.60
CA TRP A 135 -0.41 -0.62 -10.60
C TRP A 135 0.27 -1.52 -9.57
N GLY A 136 1.48 -1.15 -9.22
CA GLY A 136 2.33 -1.95 -8.37
C GLY A 136 3.46 -2.65 -9.13
N LYS A 137 4.55 -2.87 -8.44
CA LYS A 137 5.79 -3.45 -8.97
C LYS A 137 6.38 -4.47 -7.98
N ALA A 138 5.52 -5.34 -7.45
CA ALA A 138 5.85 -6.37 -6.46
C ALA A 138 6.37 -5.82 -5.12
N GLU A 139 5.94 -4.62 -4.72
CA GLU A 139 6.28 -4.07 -3.41
C GLU A 139 5.50 -4.81 -2.31
N PRO A 140 6.18 -5.38 -1.28
CA PRO A 140 5.47 -6.07 -0.20
C PRO A 140 4.74 -5.11 0.73
N ILE A 141 5.33 -3.93 0.96
CA ILE A 141 4.75 -2.82 1.72
C ILE A 141 5.01 -1.53 0.95
N TYR A 142 3.98 -0.72 0.81
CA TYR A 142 4.00 0.51 0.06
C TYR A 142 3.23 1.60 0.80
N VAL A 143 3.86 2.71 1.15
CA VAL A 143 3.25 3.81 1.92
C VAL A 143 3.52 5.12 1.23
N THR A 144 2.46 5.75 0.70
CA THR A 144 2.66 6.97 -0.09
C THR A 144 1.57 8.01 0.08
N SER A 145 1.97 9.28 -0.05
CA SER A 145 1.08 10.41 -0.20
C SER A 145 1.58 11.37 -1.28
N TYR A 146 0.91 11.32 -2.44
CA TYR A 146 1.18 12.20 -3.58
C TYR A 146 -0.13 12.78 -4.11
N PRO A 147 -0.16 14.05 -4.55
CA PRO A 147 -1.38 14.60 -5.12
C PRO A 147 -1.79 13.86 -6.39
N ARG A 148 -3.08 13.63 -6.55
CA ARG A 148 -3.66 13.02 -7.74
C ARG A 148 -3.49 13.91 -8.95
N ALA A 149 -3.23 13.32 -10.10
CA ALA A 149 -3.18 14.06 -11.35
C ALA A 149 -4.56 14.54 -11.78
N VAL A 150 -4.61 15.76 -12.30
CA VAL A 150 -5.79 16.38 -12.88
C VAL A 150 -5.56 16.74 -14.35
N GLY A 151 -6.61 16.71 -15.14
CA GLY A 151 -6.56 17.14 -16.56
C GLY A 151 -5.72 16.22 -17.45
N ASN A 152 -4.90 16.79 -18.34
CA ASN A 152 -4.22 16.08 -19.43
C ASN A 152 -2.80 15.59 -19.13
N HIS A 153 -2.47 15.27 -17.90
CA HIS A 153 -1.13 14.75 -17.58
C HIS A 153 -0.93 13.34 -18.14
N LYS A 154 0.08 13.14 -19.00
CA LYS A 154 0.25 11.90 -19.80
C LYS A 154 0.49 10.64 -18.96
N ASP A 155 1.24 10.74 -17.88
CA ASP A 155 1.76 9.59 -17.13
C ASP A 155 1.03 9.33 -15.80
N ALA A 156 -0.12 9.95 -15.61
CA ALA A 156 -0.82 9.97 -14.34
C ALA A 156 -1.64 8.71 -14.02
N GLY A 157 -1.75 7.77 -14.95
CA GLY A 157 -2.71 6.68 -14.81
C GLY A 157 -4.14 7.19 -14.97
N TRP A 158 -4.98 6.95 -13.98
CA TRP A 158 -6.33 7.50 -13.95
C TRP A 158 -6.34 8.97 -13.52
N ARG A 159 -7.17 9.79 -14.15
CA ARG A 159 -7.24 11.23 -13.96
C ARG A 159 -8.63 11.67 -13.58
N PHE A 160 -8.72 12.58 -12.64
CA PHE A 160 -9.96 13.27 -12.39
C PHE A 160 -10.17 14.44 -13.34
N PRO A 161 -11.42 14.79 -13.64
CA PRO A 161 -11.75 16.06 -14.29
C PRO A 161 -11.15 17.24 -13.51
N LYS A 162 -10.87 18.32 -14.22
CA LYS A 162 -10.43 19.57 -13.58
C LYS A 162 -11.48 20.01 -12.56
N GLY A 163 -11.05 20.29 -11.34
CA GLY A 163 -11.93 20.70 -10.24
C GLY A 163 -12.49 19.56 -9.38
N ALA A 164 -12.29 18.30 -9.78
CA ALA A 164 -12.74 17.13 -8.99
C ALA A 164 -11.76 16.72 -7.87
N THR A 165 -10.66 17.43 -7.69
CA THR A 165 -9.71 17.25 -6.60
C THR A 165 -9.14 18.60 -6.18
N LYS A 166 -8.73 18.73 -4.93
CA LYS A 166 -8.09 19.95 -4.42
C LYS A 166 -6.63 20.11 -4.85
N GLY A 167 -6.06 19.14 -5.56
CA GLY A 167 -4.70 19.21 -6.10
C GLY A 167 -3.57 19.06 -5.09
N HIS A 168 -3.89 18.64 -3.85
CA HIS A 168 -2.93 18.27 -2.83
C HIS A 168 -3.35 16.96 -2.16
N SER A 169 -2.42 16.24 -1.56
CA SER A 169 -2.70 15.07 -0.74
C SER A 169 -2.64 15.41 0.75
N GLY A 170 -3.41 14.69 1.56
CA GLY A 170 -3.34 14.79 3.00
C GLY A 170 -2.17 13.98 3.59
N GLU A 171 -2.07 13.94 4.90
CA GLU A 171 -0.99 13.26 5.61
C GLU A 171 -1.27 11.76 5.80
N VAL A 172 -0.19 10.98 5.80
CA VAL A 172 -0.16 9.57 6.21
C VAL A 172 0.78 9.48 7.41
N SER A 173 0.25 9.14 8.58
CA SER A 173 1.02 9.18 9.82
C SER A 173 0.60 8.14 10.86
N ASN A 174 1.48 7.86 11.81
CA ASN A 174 1.23 6.88 12.87
C ASN A 174 0.87 5.49 12.31
N ILE A 175 1.69 5.00 11.37
CA ILE A 175 1.49 3.70 10.72
C ILE A 175 2.49 2.72 11.31
N PHE A 176 2.00 1.59 11.78
CA PHE A 176 2.79 0.56 12.43
C PHE A 176 2.76 -0.74 11.63
N PHE A 177 3.92 -1.24 11.27
CA PHE A 177 4.13 -2.56 10.69
C PHE A 177 4.91 -3.39 11.70
N ASN A 178 4.33 -4.51 12.16
CA ASN A 178 4.91 -5.33 13.21
C ASN A 178 4.83 -6.82 12.86
N GLN A 179 5.93 -7.55 13.03
CA GLN A 179 6.00 -9.00 12.81
C GLN A 179 5.49 -9.45 11.44
N ILE A 180 6.01 -8.83 10.38
CA ILE A 180 5.64 -9.16 9.00
C ILE A 180 6.78 -9.89 8.30
N LYS A 181 6.47 -11.00 7.63
CA LYS A 181 7.44 -11.74 6.80
C LYS A 181 7.11 -11.54 5.34
N CYS A 182 8.04 -10.92 4.61
CA CYS A 182 7.89 -10.61 3.19
C CYS A 182 8.80 -11.49 2.33
N THR A 183 8.24 -12.06 1.26
CA THR A 183 9.00 -12.56 0.11
C THR A 183 8.54 -11.78 -1.11
N SER A 184 9.44 -11.09 -1.82
CA SER A 184 9.03 -10.19 -2.90
C SER A 184 10.12 -10.00 -3.96
N GLU A 185 9.72 -9.54 -5.14
CA GLU A 185 10.66 -9.18 -6.22
C GLU A 185 11.14 -7.74 -6.12
N ASN A 186 10.44 -6.88 -5.38
CA ASN A 186 10.82 -5.50 -5.08
C ASN A 186 10.80 -5.26 -3.58
N GLY A 187 11.37 -4.14 -3.14
CA GLY A 187 11.44 -3.78 -1.74
C GLY A 187 10.25 -2.95 -1.23
N ILE A 188 10.31 -2.63 0.04
CA ILE A 188 9.39 -1.72 0.71
C ILE A 188 9.63 -0.30 0.20
N PHE A 189 8.56 0.40 -0.16
CA PHE A 189 8.62 1.78 -0.64
C PHE A 189 7.83 2.72 0.27
N VAL A 190 8.47 3.79 0.72
CA VAL A 190 7.84 4.86 1.49
C VAL A 190 8.15 6.20 0.83
N GLY A 191 7.12 6.99 0.51
CA GLY A 191 7.36 8.25 -0.16
C GLY A 191 6.21 9.25 -0.15
N GLY A 192 6.56 10.53 -0.11
CA GLY A 192 5.61 11.65 -0.12
C GLY A 192 5.96 12.73 -1.13
N ASP A 193 5.02 13.64 -1.34
CA ASP A 193 5.24 14.85 -2.11
C ASP A 193 6.17 15.82 -1.37
N THR A 194 6.00 15.90 -0.05
CA THR A 194 6.93 16.54 0.89
C THR A 194 7.18 15.64 2.10
N PRO A 195 8.26 15.86 2.88
CA PRO A 195 8.57 15.02 4.04
C PRO A 195 7.47 15.00 5.12
N GLU A 196 6.66 16.04 5.19
CA GLU A 196 5.55 16.17 6.14
C GLU A 196 4.33 15.34 5.72
N LYS A 197 4.26 14.89 4.47
CA LYS A 197 3.11 14.11 3.96
C LYS A 197 3.14 12.65 4.35
N VAL A 198 4.33 12.10 4.62
CA VAL A 198 4.50 10.73 5.11
C VAL A 198 5.46 10.74 6.28
N HIS A 199 4.94 10.55 7.48
CA HIS A 199 5.75 10.63 8.70
C HIS A 199 5.25 9.72 9.82
N HIS A 200 6.10 9.49 10.84
CA HIS A 200 5.82 8.57 11.95
C HIS A 200 5.44 7.17 11.46
N ILE A 201 6.31 6.60 10.62
CA ILE A 201 6.16 5.25 10.08
C ILE A 201 7.11 4.32 10.83
N TYR A 202 6.58 3.23 11.36
CA TYR A 202 7.31 2.32 12.22
C TYR A 202 7.33 0.91 11.63
N PHE A 203 8.52 0.38 11.41
CA PHE A 203 8.77 -1.00 11.00
C PHE A 203 9.46 -1.73 12.15
N ASP A 204 8.79 -2.72 12.72
CA ASP A 204 9.29 -3.50 13.84
C ASP A 204 9.21 -5.00 13.56
N GLU A 205 10.35 -5.70 13.66
CA GLU A 205 10.46 -7.13 13.37
C GLU A 205 9.96 -7.52 11.96
N ILE A 206 10.40 -6.81 10.92
CA ILE A 206 10.09 -7.13 9.53
C ILE A 206 11.19 -7.97 8.92
N ASP A 207 10.86 -9.15 8.43
CA ASP A 207 11.74 -9.98 7.60
C ASP A 207 11.46 -9.70 6.12
N VAL A 208 12.45 -9.24 5.36
CA VAL A 208 12.34 -8.98 3.92
C VAL A 208 13.25 -9.92 3.15
N LYS A 209 12.66 -10.87 2.43
CA LYS A 209 13.39 -11.75 1.51
C LYS A 209 13.15 -11.29 0.07
N LEU A 210 14.20 -10.77 -0.57
CA LEU A 210 14.17 -10.36 -1.97
C LEU A 210 14.55 -11.54 -2.86
N LEU A 211 13.62 -11.93 -3.74
CA LEU A 211 13.76 -13.12 -4.60
C LEU A 211 13.16 -12.84 -5.97
N LYS A 212 14.01 -12.79 -7.00
CA LYS A 212 13.55 -12.60 -8.38
C LYS A 212 12.95 -13.89 -8.94
N ARG A 213 11.71 -13.82 -9.44
CA ARG A 213 10.96 -14.96 -9.98
C ARG A 213 10.50 -14.77 -11.42
N THR A 214 10.32 -13.53 -11.85
CA THR A 214 9.81 -13.18 -13.17
C THR A 214 10.87 -12.51 -14.05
N GLY A 215 10.61 -12.38 -15.34
CA GLY A 215 11.50 -11.69 -16.29
C GLY A 215 11.39 -10.17 -16.28
N TYR A 216 10.49 -9.56 -15.49
CA TYR A 216 10.34 -8.10 -15.40
C TYR A 216 11.56 -7.47 -14.71
N GLU A 217 11.89 -6.23 -15.10
CA GLU A 217 12.99 -5.48 -14.47
C GLU A 217 12.65 -5.10 -13.02
N GLY A 218 13.63 -5.17 -12.13
CA GLY A 218 13.52 -4.67 -10.77
C GLY A 218 13.84 -3.18 -10.67
N GLY A 219 13.75 -2.60 -9.46
CA GLY A 219 14.12 -1.21 -9.20
C GLY A 219 13.14 -0.17 -9.76
N VAL A 220 11.94 -0.60 -10.11
CA VAL A 220 10.86 0.31 -10.53
C VAL A 220 9.82 0.37 -9.42
N TYR A 221 9.47 1.60 -8.99
CA TYR A 221 8.43 1.83 -7.99
C TYR A 221 7.32 2.67 -8.60
N ASP A 222 6.07 2.23 -8.42
CA ASP A 222 4.91 2.77 -9.10
C ASP A 222 4.14 3.74 -8.20
N LYS A 223 4.17 5.03 -8.52
CA LYS A 223 3.47 6.09 -7.78
C LYS A 223 2.06 6.38 -8.29
N ARG A 224 1.66 5.76 -9.40
CA ARG A 224 0.35 6.03 -10.02
C ARG A 224 -0.83 5.67 -9.11
N PRO A 225 -1.96 6.39 -9.19
CA PRO A 225 -2.16 7.64 -9.93
C PRO A 225 -1.56 8.82 -9.14
N CYS A 226 -0.76 9.66 -9.79
CA CYS A 226 -0.17 10.83 -9.16
C CYS A 226 0.06 11.95 -10.17
N ASN A 227 0.25 13.17 -9.68
CA ASN A 227 0.75 14.27 -10.47
C ASN A 227 2.27 14.10 -10.67
N GLY A 228 2.78 14.45 -11.86
CA GLY A 228 4.19 14.29 -12.21
C GLY A 228 4.55 12.87 -12.67
N ASP A 229 5.81 12.49 -12.48
CA ASP A 229 6.34 11.19 -12.90
C ASP A 229 5.68 10.04 -12.14
N GLY A 230 5.02 9.16 -12.87
CA GLY A 230 4.31 8.00 -12.30
C GLY A 230 5.24 6.89 -11.80
N PHE A 231 6.52 6.94 -12.13
CA PHE A 231 7.49 5.91 -11.76
C PHE A 231 8.77 6.50 -11.19
N VAL A 232 9.37 5.76 -10.27
CA VAL A 232 10.76 5.93 -9.84
C VAL A 232 11.56 4.78 -10.43
N TYR A 233 12.61 5.10 -11.19
CA TYR A 233 13.56 4.13 -11.72
C TYR A 233 14.87 4.23 -10.94
N ASP A 234 15.26 3.15 -10.28
CA ASP A 234 16.49 3.04 -9.50
C ASP A 234 16.90 1.57 -9.44
N LYS A 235 17.75 1.21 -8.51
CA LYS A 235 18.02 -0.17 -8.12
C LYS A 235 16.96 -0.65 -7.13
N THR A 236 16.86 -1.97 -6.98
CA THR A 236 16.03 -2.58 -5.93
C THR A 236 16.74 -2.46 -4.58
N TYR A 237 16.07 -1.84 -3.62
CA TYR A 237 16.49 -1.76 -2.21
C TYR A 237 15.46 -2.50 -1.35
N ALA A 238 15.90 -3.07 -0.22
CA ALA A 238 14.94 -3.69 0.68
C ALA A 238 13.99 -2.65 1.30
N PHE A 239 14.52 -1.47 1.63
CA PHE A 239 13.74 -0.28 2.00
C PHE A 239 14.15 0.90 1.13
N TYR A 240 13.23 1.46 0.39
CA TYR A 240 13.41 2.70 -0.35
C TYR A 240 12.56 3.80 0.28
N LEU A 241 13.23 4.75 0.92
CA LEU A 241 12.60 5.88 1.60
C LEU A 241 12.84 7.15 0.79
N ASP A 242 11.78 7.76 0.26
CA ASP A 242 11.86 8.95 -0.60
C ASP A 242 10.93 10.05 -0.09
N THR A 243 11.52 11.15 0.35
CA THR A 243 10.76 12.33 0.77
C THR A 243 9.73 12.00 1.87
N ALA A 244 10.24 11.61 3.03
CA ALA A 244 9.45 11.24 4.20
C ALA A 244 10.21 11.61 5.50
N SER A 245 9.51 11.60 6.64
CA SER A 245 10.14 11.95 7.93
C SER A 245 9.73 11.02 9.08
N ASP A 246 10.52 11.05 10.16
CA ASP A 246 10.22 10.30 11.40
C ASP A 246 9.99 8.79 11.15
N ILE A 247 10.89 8.16 10.40
CA ILE A 247 10.81 6.73 10.12
C ILE A 247 11.68 5.96 11.12
N ARG A 248 11.14 4.88 11.66
CA ARG A 248 11.88 3.96 12.52
C ARG A 248 11.85 2.55 11.95
N ILE A 249 13.03 1.94 11.81
CA ILE A 249 13.24 0.56 11.39
C ILE A 249 13.97 -0.15 12.52
N THR A 250 13.32 -1.12 13.16
CA THR A 250 13.85 -1.81 14.35
C THR A 250 13.70 -3.33 14.20
N GLY A 251 14.76 -4.07 14.52
CA GLY A 251 14.73 -5.54 14.55
C GLY A 251 14.43 -6.21 13.20
N CYS A 252 14.62 -5.51 12.09
CA CYS A 252 14.34 -6.02 10.75
C CYS A 252 15.51 -6.85 10.21
N ASN A 253 15.19 -7.94 9.48
CA ASN A 253 16.16 -8.79 8.80
C ASN A 253 15.96 -8.70 7.30
N ILE A 254 17.06 -8.63 6.56
CA ILE A 254 17.05 -8.54 5.10
C ILE A 254 17.82 -9.71 4.50
N TYR A 255 17.19 -10.42 3.58
CA TYR A 255 17.75 -11.59 2.90
C TYR A 255 17.70 -11.40 1.39
N TRP A 256 18.87 -11.39 0.75
CA TRP A 256 19.01 -11.37 -0.70
C TRP A 256 19.18 -12.81 -1.20
N ALA A 257 18.14 -13.35 -1.84
CA ALA A 257 18.15 -14.72 -2.34
C ALA A 257 18.73 -14.81 -3.77
N PHE A 258 19.23 -16.00 -4.14
CA PHE A 258 19.69 -16.29 -5.50
C PHE A 258 18.55 -16.77 -6.41
N PRO A 259 18.61 -16.51 -7.74
CA PRO A 259 19.62 -15.71 -8.41
C PRO A 259 19.59 -14.26 -7.97
N GLN A 260 20.76 -13.65 -7.86
CA GLN A 260 20.85 -12.24 -7.47
C GLN A 260 20.04 -11.37 -8.43
N LEU A 261 19.31 -10.44 -7.86
CA LEU A 261 18.77 -9.31 -8.61
C LEU A 261 19.95 -8.55 -9.21
N THR A 262 20.09 -8.59 -10.53
CA THR A 262 21.15 -7.85 -11.25
C THR A 262 21.11 -6.35 -10.96
N GLN A 263 20.01 -5.87 -10.37
CA GLN A 263 19.78 -4.49 -10.01
C GLN A 263 19.69 -4.27 -8.47
N ALA A 264 20.31 -5.15 -7.67
CA ALA A 264 20.36 -4.95 -6.22
C ALA A 264 21.11 -3.67 -5.87
N GLY A 265 20.46 -2.78 -5.13
CA GLY A 265 21.02 -1.50 -4.68
C GLY A 265 21.58 -1.55 -3.27
N GLY A 266 21.05 -2.45 -2.43
CA GLY A 266 21.42 -2.59 -1.04
C GLY A 266 20.21 -2.63 -0.10
N ASP A 267 20.49 -2.63 1.19
CA ASP A 267 19.45 -2.79 2.20
C ASP A 267 18.52 -1.59 2.30
N ILE A 268 19.07 -0.38 2.39
CA ILE A 268 18.31 0.84 2.62
C ILE A 268 18.79 1.95 1.69
N LYS A 269 17.85 2.63 1.06
CA LYS A 269 18.04 3.88 0.33
C LYS A 269 17.25 4.98 0.99
N GLU A 270 17.92 6.06 1.28
CA GLU A 270 17.32 7.29 1.77
C GLU A 270 17.50 8.42 0.75
N LYS A 271 16.45 9.17 0.48
CA LYS A 271 16.43 10.32 -0.40
C LYS A 271 15.46 11.37 0.14
N ASN A 272 15.93 12.57 0.38
CA ASN A 272 15.15 13.68 0.95
C ASN A 272 14.36 13.30 2.22
N THR A 273 14.95 12.47 3.08
CA THR A 273 14.34 12.02 4.33
C THR A 273 14.81 12.86 5.52
N ILE A 274 13.97 12.93 6.54
CA ILE A 274 14.26 13.65 7.79
C ILE A 274 14.01 12.71 8.98
N ARG A 275 14.97 12.61 9.90
CA ARG A 275 14.87 11.81 11.15
C ARG A 275 14.54 10.34 10.92
N VAL A 276 15.35 9.64 10.14
CA VAL A 276 15.31 8.18 10.02
C VAL A 276 16.15 7.54 11.12
N LYS A 277 15.59 6.58 11.83
CA LYS A 277 16.29 5.80 12.86
C LYS A 277 16.29 4.32 12.51
N ILE A 278 17.48 3.73 12.40
CA ILE A 278 17.67 2.32 12.06
C ILE A 278 18.38 1.64 13.23
N ASN A 279 17.68 0.73 13.90
CA ASN A 279 18.21 -0.07 14.98
C ASN A 279 18.32 -1.52 14.51
N LYS A 280 19.51 -1.95 14.13
CA LYS A 280 19.78 -3.35 13.78
C LYS A 280 19.72 -4.21 15.06
N LYS A 281 19.30 -5.46 14.91
CA LYS A 281 19.42 -6.47 15.98
C LYS A 281 20.89 -6.75 16.29
#